data_71f89f6a0b627d020500f2b36a8dc2e9
#
_entry.id   71f89f6a0b627d020500f2b36a8dc2e9
#
_cell.length_a   1.000
_cell.length_b   1.000
_cell.length_c   1.000
_cell.angle_alpha   90.00
_cell.angle_beta   90.00
_cell.angle_gamma   90.00
#
_symmetry.space_group_name_H-M   'P 1'
#
loop_
_entity.id
_entity.type
_entity.pdbx_description
1 polymer ?
#
loop_
_entity_poly.entity_id
_entity_poly.type
_entity_poly.pdbx_seq_one_letter_code
_entity_poly.pdbx_strand_id
1 'polypeptide(L)'
;LKVNIQDIYTYPTIAELSKHLESLTPDGIYAIKKRKMADSYPVTYAQRRIFYTVNMEKNNLAYNTPFGIVFKQKPDIDRLEKSISKILNSHDAFKTYFVLENEDVVQKTVENVDFHLKVFNGKNDKFITPFDLSKAPLIHVELDNDNDKYILQIDIHHIICDGTSISIFAKELCDLYNGKDIAIGDIDYIDYALSEKINKEDKLFWTTQFSNG
;
A
#
# COMPACT_ATOMS: atom_id res chain seq x y z
N LEU A 1 9.56 18.82 -11.73
CA LEU A 1 9.96 20.23 -11.45
C LEU A 1 10.29 20.33 -9.96
N LYS A 2 11.52 20.71 -9.63
CA LYS A 2 11.89 20.96 -8.22
C LYS A 2 11.50 22.42 -7.92
N VAL A 3 10.42 22.60 -7.17
CA VAL A 3 9.92 23.89 -6.72
C VAL A 3 10.26 24.02 -5.24
N ASN A 4 10.95 25.07 -4.86
CA ASN A 4 11.27 25.37 -3.47
C ASN A 4 10.19 26.27 -2.86
N ILE A 5 9.98 26.16 -1.54
CA ILE A 5 9.04 27.04 -0.83
C ILE A 5 9.42 28.52 -1.03
N GLN A 6 10.71 28.82 -1.16
CA GLN A 6 11.23 30.17 -1.42
C GLN A 6 10.74 30.74 -2.76
N ASP A 7 10.47 29.91 -3.77
CA ASP A 7 9.98 30.35 -5.07
C ASP A 7 8.61 31.04 -4.95
N ILE A 8 7.75 30.60 -4.02
CA ILE A 8 6.45 31.21 -3.74
C ILE A 8 6.61 32.65 -3.22
N TYR A 9 7.64 32.90 -2.43
CA TYR A 9 7.92 34.25 -1.90
C TYR A 9 8.64 35.13 -2.91
N THR A 10 9.48 34.53 -3.75
CA THR A 10 10.23 35.26 -4.79
C THR A 10 9.33 35.65 -5.97
N TYR A 11 8.32 34.81 -6.28
CA TYR A 11 7.36 35.00 -7.36
C TYR A 11 5.93 35.02 -6.77
N PRO A 12 5.52 36.11 -6.11
CA PRO A 12 4.33 36.13 -5.25
C PRO A 12 3.01 36.17 -6.02
N THR A 13 3.03 36.35 -7.33
CA THR A 13 1.83 36.30 -8.16
C THR A 13 1.75 35.00 -8.97
N ILE A 14 0.53 34.56 -9.27
CA ILE A 14 0.30 33.35 -10.09
C ILE A 14 1.01 33.48 -11.45
N ALA A 15 0.99 34.66 -12.06
CA ALA A 15 1.62 34.88 -13.35
C ALA A 15 3.16 34.78 -13.29
N GLU A 16 3.80 35.35 -12.26
CA GLU A 16 5.25 35.25 -12.08
C GLU A 16 5.69 33.84 -11.75
N LEU A 17 4.96 33.16 -10.84
CA LEU A 17 5.25 31.78 -10.47
C LEU A 17 5.08 30.84 -11.67
N SER A 18 4.01 31.00 -12.46
CA SER A 18 3.78 30.20 -13.68
C SER A 18 4.93 30.36 -14.66
N LYS A 19 5.35 31.61 -14.93
CA LYS A 19 6.48 31.90 -15.82
C LYS A 19 7.80 31.32 -15.30
N HIS A 20 8.02 31.38 -13.98
CA HIS A 20 9.17 30.74 -13.36
C HIS A 20 9.13 29.21 -13.52
N LEU A 21 7.98 28.56 -13.24
CA LEU A 21 7.79 27.12 -13.40
C LEU A 21 8.01 26.67 -14.85
N GLU A 22 7.56 27.43 -15.84
CA GLU A 22 7.79 27.15 -17.27
C GLU A 22 9.29 27.22 -17.63
N SER A 23 10.06 28.06 -16.96
CA SER A 23 11.50 28.19 -17.15
C SER A 23 12.33 27.07 -16.50
N LEU A 24 11.74 26.35 -15.53
CA LEU A 24 12.41 25.25 -14.89
C LEU A 24 12.48 24.07 -15.85
N THR A 25 13.68 23.66 -16.20
CA THR A 25 13.88 22.37 -16.85
C THR A 25 13.40 21.25 -15.90
N PRO A 26 12.84 20.16 -16.40
CA PRO A 26 12.56 19.00 -15.57
C PRO A 26 13.87 18.41 -15.09
N ASP A 27 14.42 18.96 -14.02
CA ASP A 27 15.56 18.37 -13.33
C ASP A 27 15.12 17.01 -12.82
N GLY A 28 15.69 15.94 -13.46
CA GLY A 28 15.86 14.66 -12.83
C GLY A 28 14.68 14.14 -12.00
N ILE A 29 13.43 14.45 -12.37
CA ILE A 29 12.31 13.64 -11.91
C ILE A 29 12.64 12.27 -12.50
N TYR A 30 13.19 11.41 -11.67
CA TYR A 30 13.35 10.02 -12.02
C TYR A 30 11.96 9.49 -12.31
N ALA A 31 11.56 9.55 -13.59
CA ALA A 31 10.31 8.98 -14.01
C ALA A 31 10.35 7.51 -13.61
N ILE A 32 9.49 7.12 -12.69
CA ILE A 32 9.36 5.72 -12.32
C ILE A 32 8.99 4.99 -13.61
N LYS A 33 9.81 4.00 -13.97
CA LYS A 33 9.59 3.23 -15.18
C LYS A 33 8.84 1.97 -14.85
N LYS A 34 7.89 1.61 -15.69
CA LYS A 34 7.21 0.31 -15.61
C LYS A 34 8.25 -0.81 -15.62
N ARG A 35 8.13 -1.74 -14.67
CA ARG A 35 9.02 -2.89 -14.56
C ARG A 35 8.90 -3.83 -15.77
N LYS A 36 9.94 -4.59 -15.99
CA LYS A 36 9.88 -5.81 -16.80
C LYS A 36 9.44 -6.97 -15.92
N MET A 37 8.77 -7.94 -16.51
CA MET A 37 8.39 -9.17 -15.80
C MET A 37 9.64 -9.92 -15.32
N ALA A 38 9.61 -10.34 -14.07
CA ALA A 38 10.66 -11.13 -13.42
C ALA A 38 10.04 -12.03 -12.35
N ASP A 39 10.77 -13.06 -11.92
CA ASP A 39 10.29 -14.01 -10.90
C ASP A 39 10.30 -13.39 -9.50
N SER A 40 11.14 -12.39 -9.27
CA SER A 40 11.21 -11.64 -8.02
C SER A 40 11.70 -10.21 -8.25
N TYR A 41 11.41 -9.33 -7.30
CA TYR A 41 11.78 -7.92 -7.34
C TYR A 41 12.40 -7.49 -6.00
N PRO A 42 13.26 -6.47 -6.00
CA PRO A 42 13.77 -5.91 -4.75
C PRO A 42 12.63 -5.27 -3.94
N VAL A 43 12.81 -5.23 -2.63
CA VAL A 43 11.93 -4.51 -1.72
C VAL A 43 12.47 -3.11 -1.44
N THR A 44 11.60 -2.19 -1.03
CA THR A 44 12.03 -0.89 -0.50
C THR A 44 12.71 -1.05 0.87
N TYR A 45 13.49 -0.04 1.27
CA TYR A 45 14.10 -0.02 2.62
C TYR A 45 13.04 -0.10 3.73
N ALA A 46 11.88 0.53 3.53
CA ALA A 46 10.76 0.46 4.47
C ALA A 46 10.22 -0.97 4.58
N GLN A 47 9.96 -1.63 3.45
CA GLN A 47 9.49 -3.03 3.43
C GLN A 47 10.50 -3.98 4.06
N ARG A 48 11.79 -3.81 3.75
CA ARG A 48 12.88 -4.62 4.32
C ARG A 48 12.91 -4.50 5.84
N ARG A 49 12.82 -3.29 6.38
CA ARG A 49 12.77 -3.06 7.83
C ARG A 49 11.56 -3.74 8.46
N ILE A 50 10.38 -3.57 7.90
CA ILE A 50 9.15 -4.20 8.41
C ILE A 50 9.28 -5.71 8.38
N PHE A 51 9.76 -6.28 7.26
CA PHE A 51 9.93 -7.72 7.12
C PHE A 51 10.79 -8.31 8.23
N TYR A 52 11.98 -7.75 8.50
CA TYR A 52 12.84 -8.24 9.57
C TYR A 52 12.21 -8.05 10.95
N THR A 53 11.59 -6.90 11.22
CA THR A 53 10.95 -6.64 12.52
C THR A 53 9.83 -7.64 12.81
N VAL A 54 8.99 -7.93 11.82
CA VAL A 54 7.89 -8.91 11.98
C VAL A 54 8.42 -10.32 12.20
N ASN A 55 9.50 -10.70 11.50
CA ASN A 55 10.06 -12.06 11.62
C ASN A 55 10.93 -12.26 12.88
N MET A 56 11.30 -11.21 13.60
CA MET A 56 12.00 -11.33 14.89
C MET A 56 11.09 -11.83 16.02
N GLU A 57 9.81 -11.56 15.96
CA GLU A 57 8.85 -11.93 17.01
C GLU A 57 7.72 -12.78 16.42
N LYS A 58 7.53 -13.98 16.95
CA LYS A 58 6.38 -14.80 16.56
C LYS A 58 5.08 -14.12 16.99
N ASN A 59 4.08 -14.17 16.11
CA ASN A 59 2.76 -13.59 16.33
C ASN A 59 2.75 -12.06 16.51
N ASN A 60 3.69 -11.34 15.89
CA ASN A 60 3.74 -9.89 15.94
C ASN A 60 2.52 -9.29 15.20
N LEU A 61 1.76 -8.45 15.91
CA LEU A 61 0.58 -7.73 15.39
C LEU A 61 0.87 -6.23 15.19
N ALA A 62 2.09 -5.77 15.46
CA ALA A 62 2.42 -4.34 15.44
C ALA A 62 2.25 -3.67 14.07
N TYR A 63 2.27 -4.46 13.02
CA TYR A 63 2.08 -3.99 11.64
C TYR A 63 0.74 -4.40 11.02
N ASN A 64 -0.18 -4.93 11.81
CA ASN A 64 -1.58 -5.05 11.40
C ASN A 64 -2.23 -3.67 11.40
N THR A 65 -3.07 -3.40 10.42
CA THR A 65 -3.75 -2.11 10.27
C THR A 65 -5.26 -2.34 10.17
N PRO A 66 -5.91 -2.68 11.30
CA PRO A 66 -7.33 -2.98 11.30
C PRO A 66 -8.18 -1.72 11.23
N PHE A 67 -9.24 -1.79 10.43
CA PHE A 67 -10.32 -0.79 10.40
C PHE A 67 -11.64 -1.45 10.04
N GLY A 68 -12.75 -0.71 10.19
CA GLY A 68 -14.07 -1.24 9.91
C GLY A 68 -14.96 -0.25 9.16
N ILE A 69 -15.85 -0.79 8.32
CA ILE A 69 -16.88 -0.03 7.62
C ILE A 69 -18.24 -0.49 8.14
N VAL A 70 -19.01 0.44 8.73
CA VAL A 70 -20.34 0.15 9.27
C VAL A 70 -21.40 0.41 8.22
N PHE A 71 -22.22 -0.59 7.93
CA PHE A 71 -23.37 -0.46 7.05
C PHE A 71 -24.64 -0.11 7.84
N LYS A 72 -25.39 0.88 7.35
CA LYS A 72 -26.68 1.28 7.95
C LYS A 72 -27.80 0.26 7.70
N GLN A 73 -27.64 -0.58 6.70
CA GLN A 73 -28.59 -1.63 6.30
C GLN A 73 -27.80 -2.85 5.87
N LYS A 74 -28.46 -4.01 5.77
CA LYS A 74 -27.85 -5.24 5.25
C LYS A 74 -27.24 -4.99 3.86
N PRO A 75 -25.92 -5.19 3.70
CA PRO A 75 -25.29 -5.05 2.39
C PRO A 75 -25.68 -6.22 1.46
N ASP A 76 -25.57 -5.96 0.16
CA ASP A 76 -25.60 -7.01 -0.86
C ASP A 76 -24.22 -7.72 -0.80
N ILE A 77 -24.22 -8.94 -0.26
CA ILE A 77 -22.99 -9.71 0.02
C ILE A 77 -22.27 -10.07 -1.26
N ASP A 78 -22.99 -10.51 -2.30
CA ASP A 78 -22.38 -10.90 -3.58
C ASP A 78 -21.73 -9.71 -4.28
N ARG A 79 -22.37 -8.53 -4.22
CA ARG A 79 -21.82 -7.29 -4.76
C ARG A 79 -20.60 -6.85 -3.98
N LEU A 80 -20.63 -6.97 -2.64
CA LEU A 80 -19.52 -6.61 -1.77
C LEU A 80 -18.30 -7.50 -2.05
N GLU A 81 -18.51 -8.82 -2.14
CA GLU A 81 -17.47 -9.79 -2.48
C GLU A 81 -16.84 -9.49 -3.83
N LYS A 82 -17.66 -9.27 -4.87
CA LYS A 82 -17.18 -8.92 -6.22
C LYS A 82 -16.38 -7.62 -6.23
N SER A 83 -16.84 -6.61 -5.47
CA SER A 83 -16.15 -5.32 -5.38
C SER A 83 -14.77 -5.46 -4.73
N ILE A 84 -14.69 -6.19 -3.61
CA ILE A 84 -13.42 -6.46 -2.93
C ILE A 84 -12.50 -7.30 -3.83
N SER A 85 -13.01 -8.39 -4.40
CA SER A 85 -12.23 -9.24 -5.31
C SER A 85 -11.64 -8.43 -6.49
N LYS A 86 -12.42 -7.49 -7.05
CA LYS A 86 -11.92 -6.61 -8.11
C LYS A 86 -10.79 -5.72 -7.64
N ILE A 87 -10.87 -5.11 -6.44
CA ILE A 87 -9.78 -4.30 -5.87
C ILE A 87 -8.52 -5.14 -5.69
N LEU A 88 -8.65 -6.32 -5.03
CA LEU A 88 -7.51 -7.18 -4.73
C LEU A 88 -6.77 -7.64 -6.00
N ASN A 89 -7.49 -7.85 -7.10
CA ASN A 89 -6.90 -8.25 -8.37
C ASN A 89 -6.44 -7.08 -9.25
N SER A 90 -6.88 -5.86 -8.96
CA SER A 90 -6.50 -4.66 -9.71
C SER A 90 -5.20 -4.03 -9.23
N HIS A 91 -4.81 -4.24 -7.96
CA HIS A 91 -3.60 -3.66 -7.37
C HIS A 91 -2.59 -4.74 -7.03
N ASP A 92 -1.39 -4.64 -7.60
CA ASP A 92 -0.32 -5.61 -7.36
C ASP A 92 0.12 -5.69 -5.90
N ALA A 93 -0.09 -4.63 -5.11
CA ALA A 93 0.18 -4.64 -3.68
C ALA A 93 -0.55 -5.79 -2.95
N PHE A 94 -1.81 -6.07 -3.28
CA PHE A 94 -2.57 -7.18 -2.68
C PHE A 94 -2.17 -8.56 -3.21
N LYS A 95 -1.50 -8.62 -4.37
CA LYS A 95 -0.96 -9.84 -4.95
C LYS A 95 0.47 -10.13 -4.49
N THR A 96 1.06 -9.21 -3.73
CA THR A 96 2.47 -9.27 -3.33
C THR A 96 2.67 -10.05 -2.03
N TYR A 97 3.74 -10.85 -1.99
CA TYR A 97 4.25 -11.54 -0.81
C TYR A 97 5.78 -11.44 -0.75
N PHE A 98 6.37 -11.75 0.40
CA PHE A 98 7.77 -11.47 0.70
C PHE A 98 8.48 -12.73 1.18
N VAL A 99 9.64 -13.02 0.60
CA VAL A 99 10.46 -14.19 0.96
C VAL A 99 11.93 -13.81 1.02
N LEU A 100 12.72 -14.67 1.68
CA LEU A 100 14.19 -14.60 1.65
C LEU A 100 14.70 -15.40 0.46
N GLU A 101 15.51 -14.79 -0.41
CA GLU A 101 16.27 -15.43 -1.48
C GLU A 101 17.72 -14.98 -1.39
N ASN A 102 18.65 -15.92 -1.34
CA ASN A 102 20.09 -15.64 -1.26
C ASN A 102 20.44 -14.62 -0.15
N GLU A 103 19.87 -14.81 1.04
CA GLU A 103 20.07 -13.96 2.22
C GLU A 103 19.46 -12.54 2.12
N ASP A 104 18.75 -12.23 1.03
CA ASP A 104 18.08 -10.94 0.84
C ASP A 104 16.56 -11.10 0.78
N VAL A 105 15.84 -10.04 1.19
CA VAL A 105 14.38 -10.00 1.10
C VAL A 105 13.99 -9.60 -0.30
N VAL A 106 13.14 -10.39 -0.92
CA VAL A 106 12.53 -10.06 -2.22
C VAL A 106 11.02 -10.09 -2.12
N GLN A 107 10.37 -9.37 -3.03
CA GLN A 107 8.92 -9.43 -3.22
C GLN A 107 8.56 -10.16 -4.51
N LYS A 108 7.50 -10.96 -4.43
CA LYS A 108 6.93 -11.72 -5.54
C LYS A 108 5.45 -11.46 -5.63
N THR A 109 4.86 -11.75 -6.78
CA THR A 109 3.43 -11.59 -6.99
C THR A 109 2.78 -12.91 -7.42
N VAL A 110 1.56 -13.15 -6.92
CA VAL A 110 0.67 -14.15 -7.51
C VAL A 110 -0.05 -13.55 -8.71
N GLU A 111 -0.52 -14.38 -9.62
CA GLU A 111 -1.28 -13.92 -10.80
C GLU A 111 -2.64 -13.36 -10.38
N ASN A 112 -3.36 -14.11 -9.56
CA ASN A 112 -4.69 -13.75 -9.09
C ASN A 112 -4.84 -14.07 -7.60
N VAL A 113 -5.65 -13.26 -6.91
CA VAL A 113 -6.13 -13.50 -5.54
C VAL A 113 -7.51 -14.14 -5.63
N ASP A 114 -7.62 -15.37 -5.14
CA ASP A 114 -8.92 -16.02 -4.93
C ASP A 114 -9.49 -15.52 -3.60
N PHE A 115 -10.60 -14.79 -3.67
CA PHE A 115 -11.20 -14.12 -2.51
C PHE A 115 -12.67 -14.51 -2.34
N HIS A 116 -13.00 -14.96 -1.14
CA HIS A 116 -14.36 -15.21 -0.70
C HIS A 116 -14.65 -14.47 0.60
N LEU A 117 -15.72 -13.66 0.60
CA LEU A 117 -16.12 -12.90 1.76
C LEU A 117 -16.74 -13.83 2.82
N LYS A 118 -16.07 -13.95 3.96
CA LYS A 118 -16.63 -14.66 5.11
C LYS A 118 -17.65 -13.78 5.81
N VAL A 119 -18.81 -14.37 6.11
CA VAL A 119 -19.84 -13.73 6.95
C VAL A 119 -19.84 -14.42 8.31
N PHE A 120 -19.57 -13.67 9.35
CA PHE A 120 -19.59 -14.14 10.73
C PHE A 120 -20.89 -13.69 11.41
N ASN A 121 -21.60 -14.64 12.01
CA ASN A 121 -22.83 -14.34 12.76
C ASN A 121 -22.47 -13.99 14.20
N GLY A 122 -22.54 -12.72 14.54
CA GLY A 122 -22.06 -12.13 15.78
C GLY A 122 -20.87 -11.21 15.55
N LYS A 123 -20.13 -10.91 16.62
CA LYS A 123 -18.89 -10.14 16.60
C LYS A 123 -17.68 -11.07 16.69
N ASN A 124 -16.79 -11.00 15.73
CA ASN A 124 -15.55 -11.78 15.78
C ASN A 124 -14.43 -11.03 16.49
N ASP A 125 -14.27 -11.24 17.78
CA ASP A 125 -13.21 -10.63 18.60
C ASP A 125 -11.80 -11.22 18.30
N LYS A 126 -11.71 -12.28 17.48
CA LYS A 126 -10.46 -12.93 17.06
C LYS A 126 -10.13 -12.66 15.59
N PHE A 127 -10.70 -11.63 15.00
CA PHE A 127 -10.50 -11.27 13.60
C PHE A 127 -9.03 -10.91 13.30
N ILE A 128 -8.40 -10.14 14.20
CA ILE A 128 -7.01 -9.71 14.01
C ILE A 128 -6.07 -10.86 14.34
N THR A 129 -5.34 -11.31 13.35
CA THR A 129 -4.37 -12.42 13.45
C THR A 129 -3.05 -12.07 12.77
N PRO A 130 -1.94 -12.70 13.17
CA PRO A 130 -0.66 -12.49 12.49
C PRO A 130 -0.72 -12.87 11.01
N PHE A 131 -0.04 -12.10 10.18
CA PHE A 131 0.14 -12.43 8.76
C PHE A 131 1.37 -13.31 8.54
N ASP A 132 1.24 -14.27 7.64
CA ASP A 132 2.38 -14.97 7.04
C ASP A 132 2.83 -14.18 5.81
N LEU A 133 3.92 -13.40 5.96
CA LEU A 133 4.40 -12.53 4.88
C LEU A 133 4.81 -13.28 3.61
N SER A 134 5.00 -14.60 3.71
CA SER A 134 5.35 -15.45 2.55
C SER A 134 4.15 -15.84 1.68
N LYS A 135 2.95 -15.35 2.00
CA LYS A 135 1.71 -15.72 1.29
C LYS A 135 0.85 -14.49 1.00
N ALA A 136 0.47 -14.31 -0.25
CA ALA A 136 -0.56 -13.35 -0.64
C ALA A 136 -1.96 -13.97 -0.48
N PRO A 137 -3.00 -13.15 -0.23
CA PRO A 137 -2.95 -11.71 0.02
C PRO A 137 -2.63 -11.37 1.47
N LEU A 138 -1.99 -10.22 1.69
CA LEU A 138 -1.70 -9.69 3.04
C LEU A 138 -2.83 -8.77 3.53
N ILE A 139 -4.05 -9.26 3.41
CA ILE A 139 -5.29 -8.62 3.87
C ILE A 139 -6.26 -9.68 4.36
N HIS A 140 -6.90 -9.41 5.48
CA HIS A 140 -8.06 -10.17 5.97
C HIS A 140 -9.31 -9.31 5.85
N VAL A 141 -10.40 -9.88 5.40
CA VAL A 141 -11.70 -9.20 5.30
C VAL A 141 -12.80 -10.15 5.76
N GLU A 142 -13.67 -9.68 6.64
CA GLU A 142 -14.81 -10.42 7.17
C GLU A 142 -16.00 -9.48 7.39
N LEU A 143 -17.20 -9.94 7.15
CA LEU A 143 -18.43 -9.22 7.44
C LEU A 143 -19.06 -9.76 8.72
N ASP A 144 -19.04 -8.98 9.79
CA ASP A 144 -19.79 -9.28 11.01
C ASP A 144 -21.27 -8.92 10.82
N ASN A 145 -22.15 -9.83 11.26
CA ASN A 145 -23.59 -9.62 11.38
C ASN A 145 -24.00 -9.84 12.83
N ASP A 146 -24.03 -8.76 13.59
CA ASP A 146 -24.44 -8.79 15.02
C ASP A 146 -25.72 -7.98 15.24
N ASN A 147 -26.85 -8.70 15.43
CA ASN A 147 -28.16 -8.10 15.70
C ASN A 147 -28.54 -7.02 14.67
N ASP A 148 -28.49 -7.34 13.38
CA ASP A 148 -28.72 -6.42 12.25
C ASP A 148 -27.75 -5.25 12.14
N LYS A 149 -26.64 -5.29 12.86
CA LYS A 149 -25.49 -4.41 12.66
C LYS A 149 -24.48 -5.12 11.79
N TYR A 150 -24.20 -4.53 10.64
CA TYR A 150 -23.25 -5.07 9.66
C TYR A 150 -21.98 -4.26 9.69
N ILE A 151 -20.86 -4.92 10.02
CA ILE A 151 -19.53 -4.29 10.06
C ILE A 151 -18.59 -5.10 9.18
N LEU A 152 -18.10 -4.51 8.11
CA LEU A 152 -17.01 -5.08 7.34
C LEU A 152 -15.71 -4.79 8.09
N GLN A 153 -15.15 -5.82 8.69
CA GLN A 153 -13.82 -5.76 9.31
C GLN A 153 -12.77 -5.98 8.26
N ILE A 154 -11.75 -5.16 8.24
CA ILE A 154 -10.64 -5.20 7.30
C ILE A 154 -9.35 -5.04 8.10
N ASP A 155 -8.38 -5.90 7.84
CA ASP A 155 -7.03 -5.80 8.40
C ASP A 155 -6.03 -5.96 7.27
N ILE A 156 -5.17 -4.97 7.06
CA ILE A 156 -4.15 -4.96 6.01
C ILE A 156 -2.78 -4.86 6.66
N HIS A 157 -1.85 -5.69 6.22
CA HIS A 157 -0.49 -5.61 6.73
C HIS A 157 0.24 -4.36 6.22
N HIS A 158 0.87 -3.61 7.12
CA HIS A 158 1.50 -2.31 6.82
C HIS A 158 2.68 -2.38 5.83
N ILE A 159 3.19 -3.59 5.53
CA ILE A 159 4.24 -3.79 4.51
C ILE A 159 3.75 -3.51 3.08
N ILE A 160 2.42 -3.56 2.86
CA ILE A 160 1.79 -3.31 1.55
C ILE A 160 0.86 -2.10 1.55
N CYS A 161 0.65 -1.44 2.68
CA CYS A 161 -0.27 -0.30 2.77
C CYS A 161 0.20 0.76 3.76
N ASP A 162 -0.37 1.95 3.64
CA ASP A 162 -0.27 3.08 4.56
C ASP A 162 -1.65 3.75 4.73
N GLY A 163 -1.72 4.86 5.46
CA GLY A 163 -2.97 5.59 5.67
C GLY A 163 -3.62 6.10 4.37
N THR A 164 -2.82 6.47 3.37
CA THR A 164 -3.31 6.87 2.06
C THR A 164 -3.91 5.69 1.32
N SER A 165 -3.25 4.54 1.36
CA SER A 165 -3.71 3.28 0.75
C SER A 165 -5.07 2.84 1.30
N ILE A 166 -5.30 2.97 2.62
CA ILE A 166 -6.59 2.68 3.26
C ILE A 166 -7.69 3.59 2.72
N SER A 167 -7.39 4.88 2.56
CA SER A 167 -8.36 5.85 2.03
C SER A 167 -8.73 5.55 0.57
N ILE A 168 -7.74 5.13 -0.25
CA ILE A 168 -7.96 4.69 -1.63
C ILE A 168 -8.83 3.44 -1.65
N PHE A 169 -8.48 2.40 -0.85
CA PHE A 169 -9.25 1.17 -0.76
C PHE A 169 -10.72 1.43 -0.40
N ALA A 170 -10.96 2.25 0.64
CA ALA A 170 -12.32 2.56 1.08
C ALA A 170 -13.12 3.32 0.00
N LYS A 171 -12.47 4.26 -0.71
CA LYS A 171 -13.08 4.98 -1.82
C LYS A 171 -13.41 4.06 -2.98
N GLU A 172 -12.48 3.21 -3.41
CA GLU A 172 -12.67 2.28 -4.52
C GLU A 172 -13.74 1.25 -4.21
N LEU A 173 -13.77 0.74 -2.96
CA LEU A 173 -14.84 -0.15 -2.50
C LEU A 173 -16.21 0.53 -2.59
N CYS A 174 -16.32 1.77 -2.15
CA CYS A 174 -17.56 2.54 -2.25
C CYS A 174 -17.97 2.77 -3.72
N ASP A 175 -17.04 3.13 -4.59
CA ASP A 175 -17.30 3.38 -6.00
C ASP A 175 -17.77 2.09 -6.72
N LEU A 176 -17.05 0.98 -6.55
CA LEU A 176 -17.40 -0.32 -7.14
C LEU A 176 -18.73 -0.86 -6.61
N TYR A 177 -18.95 -0.77 -5.29
CA TYR A 177 -20.20 -1.21 -4.69
C TYR A 177 -21.41 -0.43 -5.22
N ASN A 178 -21.21 0.85 -5.59
CA ASN A 178 -22.23 1.70 -6.22
C ASN A 178 -22.27 1.59 -7.76
N GLY A 179 -21.56 0.64 -8.35
CA GLY A 179 -21.58 0.36 -9.79
C GLY A 179 -20.73 1.32 -10.64
N LYS A 180 -19.81 2.06 -10.02
CA LYS A 180 -18.81 2.86 -10.74
C LYS A 180 -17.55 2.05 -10.99
N ASP A 181 -16.81 2.38 -12.04
CA ASP A 181 -15.49 1.82 -12.27
C ASP A 181 -14.40 2.58 -11.50
N ILE A 182 -13.28 1.88 -11.26
CA ILE A 182 -12.07 2.44 -10.66
C ILE A 182 -11.00 2.65 -11.74
N ALA A 183 -10.23 3.72 -11.58
CA ALA A 183 -9.10 4.02 -12.45
C ALA A 183 -7.82 3.41 -11.85
N ILE A 184 -7.18 2.52 -12.58
CA ILE A 184 -5.92 1.91 -12.18
C ILE A 184 -4.78 2.66 -12.87
N GLY A 185 -3.78 3.07 -12.08
CA GLY A 185 -2.57 3.71 -12.61
C GLY A 185 -1.68 2.73 -13.35
N ASP A 186 -0.81 3.25 -14.22
CA ASP A 186 0.15 2.44 -14.97
C ASP A 186 1.36 2.00 -14.13
N ILE A 187 1.58 2.65 -12.99
CA ILE A 187 2.74 2.46 -12.10
C ILE A 187 2.27 1.82 -10.79
N ASP A 188 2.95 0.77 -10.39
CA ASP A 188 2.72 0.04 -9.14
C ASP A 188 3.85 0.29 -8.12
N TYR A 189 3.63 -0.16 -6.87
CA TYR A 189 4.62 -0.01 -5.81
C TYR A 189 5.93 -0.77 -6.08
N ILE A 190 5.88 -1.87 -6.84
CA ILE A 190 7.08 -2.60 -7.28
C ILE A 190 7.92 -1.73 -8.24
N ASP A 191 7.28 -0.95 -9.11
CA ASP A 191 7.97 -0.01 -10.01
C ASP A 191 8.71 1.07 -9.21
N TYR A 192 8.08 1.54 -8.13
CA TYR A 192 8.70 2.46 -7.18
C TYR A 192 9.89 1.80 -6.47
N ALA A 193 9.75 0.57 -5.97
CA ALA A 193 10.83 -0.15 -5.29
C ALA A 193 12.07 -0.32 -6.19
N LEU A 194 11.86 -0.57 -7.48
CA LEU A 194 12.95 -0.62 -8.48
C LEU A 194 13.61 0.73 -8.74
N SER A 195 12.90 1.83 -8.49
CA SER A 195 13.42 3.19 -8.67
C SER A 195 14.14 3.72 -7.44
N GLU A 196 13.95 3.10 -6.27
CA GLU A 196 14.53 3.53 -5.00
C GLU A 196 16.06 3.43 -5.04
N LYS A 197 16.73 4.52 -4.79
CA LYS A 197 18.20 4.59 -4.78
C LYS A 197 18.68 5.28 -3.52
N ILE A 198 19.75 4.75 -2.94
CA ILE A 198 20.47 5.47 -1.89
C ILE A 198 21.18 6.64 -2.55
N ASN A 199 20.87 7.85 -2.13
CA ASN A 199 21.69 9.01 -2.42
C ASN A 199 23.02 8.87 -1.66
N LYS A 200 24.14 8.92 -2.39
CA LYS A 200 25.48 8.80 -1.79
C LYS A 200 25.79 9.93 -0.80
N GLU A 201 25.29 11.11 -1.06
CA GLU A 201 25.46 12.28 -0.20
C GLU A 201 24.70 12.10 1.12
N ASP A 202 23.45 11.62 1.06
CA ASP A 202 22.66 11.33 2.25
C ASP A 202 23.31 10.22 3.09
N LYS A 203 23.81 9.17 2.43
CA LYS A 203 24.53 8.10 3.10
C LYS A 203 25.78 8.64 3.81
N LEU A 204 26.57 9.48 3.15
CA LEU A 204 27.75 10.09 3.73
C LEU A 204 27.38 10.98 4.91
N PHE A 205 26.36 11.82 4.77
CA PHE A 205 25.86 12.69 5.83
C PHE A 205 25.51 11.87 7.09
N TRP A 206 24.66 10.86 6.96
CA TRP A 206 24.20 10.07 8.11
C TRP A 206 25.32 9.23 8.73
N THR A 207 26.21 8.63 7.91
CA THR A 207 27.38 7.91 8.45
C THR A 207 28.32 8.82 9.21
N THR A 208 28.50 10.08 8.77
CA THR A 208 29.32 11.07 9.47
C THR A 208 28.66 11.51 10.78
N GLN A 209 27.34 11.77 10.78
CA GLN A 209 26.60 12.17 11.99
C GLN A 209 26.67 11.14 13.11
N PHE A 210 26.65 9.85 12.76
CA PHE A 210 26.66 8.74 13.73
C PHE A 210 28.00 8.01 13.85
N SER A 211 29.08 8.58 13.31
CA SER A 211 30.41 7.94 13.38
C SER A 211 31.00 7.90 14.80
N ASN A 212 30.46 8.69 15.72
CA ASN A 212 30.93 8.81 17.11
C ASN A 212 29.91 8.31 18.14
N GLY A 213 28.91 7.51 17.75
CA GLY A 213 27.83 6.97 18.60
C GLY A 213 27.87 5.48 18.77
#